data_7066f5dcd2d81f4ab12db8f95da093ed
#
_entry.id   7066f5dcd2d81f4ab12db8f95da093ed
#
_cell.length_a   1.000
_cell.length_b   1.000
_cell.length_c   1.000
_cell.angle_alpha   90.00
_cell.angle_beta   90.00
_cell.angle_gamma   90.00
#
_symmetry.space_group_name_H-M   'P 1'
#
loop_
_entity.id
_entity.type
_entity.pdbx_description
1 polymer ?
#
loop_
_entity_poly.entity_id
_entity_poly.type
_entity_poly.pdbx_seq_one_letter_code
_entity_poly.pdbx_strand_id
1 'polypeptide(L)'
;GWLTGLFLKPIEALDLHDPMKGEAYDELSPLLHRMDKQNHKIQAQMDELQRRQAEFDDITARMDEGLVLFSGKGMILFANHAARALFPHDSAEGSYLTLCRDANYIQVVEQALDGKGAHGKLERNGRIYELTASSVEENSAWHAAVLLIVDITERERAEQQRQEFTANV
;
A
#
# COMPACT_ATOMS: atom_id res chain seq x y z
N GLY A 1 26.07 4.39 -48.26
CA GLY A 1 25.66 5.08 -48.44
C GLY A 1 25.08 6.49 -48.77
N TRP A 2 24.46 6.65 -49.89
CA TRP A 2 23.97 7.98 -50.31
C TRP A 2 22.73 8.42 -49.52
N LEU A 3 21.93 7.47 -49.05
CA LEU A 3 20.69 7.72 -48.31
C LEU A 3 20.93 8.04 -46.84
N THR A 4 21.99 7.59 -46.24
CA THR A 4 22.34 7.89 -44.84
C THR A 4 22.79 9.33 -44.63
N GLY A 5 23.39 9.99 -45.65
CA GLY A 5 23.76 11.40 -45.60
C GLY A 5 22.58 12.37 -45.65
N LEU A 6 21.45 11.94 -46.25
CA LEU A 6 20.24 12.74 -46.35
C LEU A 6 19.41 12.75 -45.09
N PHE A 7 19.45 11.69 -44.29
CA PHE A 7 18.75 11.59 -43.00
C PHE A 7 19.50 12.22 -41.83
N LEU A 8 20.85 12.29 -41.92
CA LEU A 8 21.68 12.89 -40.88
C LEU A 8 21.78 14.41 -40.97
N LYS A 9 21.57 14.99 -42.16
CA LYS A 9 21.60 16.44 -42.33
C LYS A 9 20.56 17.23 -41.53
N PRO A 10 19.33 16.75 -41.32
CA PRO A 10 18.38 17.48 -40.49
C PRO A 10 18.74 17.47 -39.00
N ILE A 11 19.47 16.46 -38.55
CA ILE A 11 19.91 16.34 -37.13
C ILE A 11 21.13 17.21 -36.86
N GLU A 12 22.07 17.25 -37.78
CA GLU A 12 23.20 18.20 -37.72
C GLU A 12 22.73 19.66 -37.86
N ALA A 13 21.59 19.84 -38.53
CA ALA A 13 20.93 21.12 -38.65
C ALA A 13 20.25 21.62 -37.36
N LEU A 14 20.09 20.79 -36.38
CA LEU A 14 19.61 21.13 -35.02
C LEU A 14 20.74 21.43 -34.03
N ASP A 15 21.97 21.62 -34.52
CA ASP A 15 23.11 21.97 -33.69
C ASP A 15 22.90 23.35 -33.04
N LEU A 16 22.93 23.38 -31.72
CA LEU A 16 22.66 24.52 -30.85
C LEU A 16 23.64 25.70 -31.04
N HIS A 17 24.70 25.52 -31.85
CA HIS A 17 25.71 26.53 -32.11
C HIS A 17 25.46 27.36 -33.39
N ASP A 18 24.41 27.07 -34.14
CA ASP A 18 24.09 27.80 -35.34
C ASP A 18 23.08 28.92 -35.08
N PRO A 19 23.45 30.23 -35.18
CA PRO A 19 22.53 31.33 -34.89
C PRO A 19 21.37 31.46 -35.86
N MET A 20 21.40 30.83 -37.04
CA MET A 20 20.31 30.84 -38.02
C MET A 20 19.14 29.92 -37.61
N LYS A 21 19.30 29.10 -36.62
CA LYS A 21 18.27 28.16 -36.13
C LYS A 21 17.64 28.59 -34.83
N GLY A 22 18.02 29.74 -34.31
CA GLY A 22 17.43 30.34 -33.13
C GLY A 22 15.93 30.58 -33.27
N GLU A 23 15.40 30.82 -34.47
CA GLU A 23 13.98 31.03 -34.69
C GLU A 23 13.15 29.75 -34.43
N ALA A 24 13.59 28.60 -34.92
CA ALA A 24 12.90 27.32 -34.63
C ALA A 24 13.05 26.93 -33.15
N TYR A 25 14.16 27.22 -32.54
CA TYR A 25 14.39 27.03 -31.11
C TYR A 25 13.56 28.00 -30.27
N ASP A 26 13.42 29.28 -30.71
CA ASP A 26 12.59 30.27 -30.02
C ASP A 26 11.10 29.94 -30.10
N GLU A 27 10.60 29.31 -31.19
CA GLU A 27 9.23 28.84 -31.31
C GLU A 27 8.96 27.63 -30.41
N LEU A 28 9.95 26.74 -30.22
CA LEU A 28 9.88 25.58 -29.34
C LEU A 28 10.15 25.92 -27.88
N SER A 29 10.83 27.04 -27.59
CA SER A 29 11.22 27.43 -26.24
C SER A 29 10.03 27.53 -25.26
N PRO A 30 8.87 28.13 -25.62
CA PRO A 30 7.71 28.13 -24.71
C PRO A 30 7.18 26.73 -24.42
N LEU A 31 7.19 25.84 -25.42
CA LEU A 31 6.75 24.45 -25.26
C LEU A 31 7.72 23.68 -24.37
N LEU A 32 9.02 23.81 -24.60
CA LEU A 32 10.07 23.19 -23.79
C LEU A 32 10.02 23.70 -22.34
N HIS A 33 9.81 25.01 -22.16
CA HIS A 33 9.68 25.62 -20.85
C HIS A 33 8.44 25.09 -20.11
N ARG A 34 7.32 24.94 -20.81
CA ARG A 34 6.11 24.33 -20.25
C ARG A 34 6.32 22.87 -19.86
N MET A 35 6.98 22.09 -20.71
CA MET A 35 7.33 20.70 -20.42
C MET A 35 8.25 20.58 -19.21
N ASP A 36 9.26 21.43 -19.13
CA ASP A 36 10.18 21.49 -17.99
C ASP A 36 9.45 21.83 -16.70
N LYS A 37 8.57 22.83 -16.73
CA LYS A 37 7.73 23.21 -15.60
C LYS A 37 6.79 22.09 -15.16
N GLN A 38 6.18 21.36 -16.12
CA GLN A 38 5.34 20.21 -15.83
C GLN A 38 6.15 19.05 -15.23
N ASN A 39 7.35 18.80 -15.76
CA ASN A 39 8.25 17.78 -15.20
C ASN A 39 8.67 18.10 -13.78
N HIS A 40 8.97 19.34 -13.47
CA HIS A 40 9.27 19.78 -12.10
C HIS A 40 8.07 19.57 -11.17
N LYS A 41 6.87 19.90 -11.64
CA LYS A 41 5.64 19.68 -10.87
C LYS A 41 5.38 18.20 -10.61
N ILE A 42 5.55 17.35 -11.62
CA ILE A 42 5.40 15.89 -11.48
C ILE A 42 6.44 15.35 -10.50
N GLN A 43 7.69 15.78 -10.61
CA GLN A 43 8.75 15.35 -9.70
C GLN A 43 8.46 15.77 -8.26
N ALA A 44 8.00 16.99 -8.04
CA ALA A 44 7.60 17.48 -6.72
C ALA A 44 6.43 16.66 -6.14
N GLN A 45 5.45 16.30 -6.97
CA GLN A 45 4.33 15.45 -6.55
C GLN A 45 4.79 14.03 -6.22
N MET A 46 5.71 13.47 -7.01
CA MET A 46 6.29 12.15 -6.74
C MET A 46 7.08 12.14 -5.44
N ASP A 47 7.89 13.15 -5.20
CA ASP A 47 8.67 13.30 -3.96
C ASP A 47 7.75 13.41 -2.73
N GLU A 48 6.66 14.16 -2.84
CA GLU A 48 5.64 14.26 -1.78
C GLU A 48 4.95 12.93 -1.50
N LEU A 49 4.56 12.19 -2.55
CA LEU A 49 3.97 10.87 -2.40
C LEU A 49 4.94 9.87 -1.77
N GLN A 50 6.20 9.87 -2.19
CA GLN A 50 7.24 9.04 -1.59
C GLN A 50 7.48 9.38 -0.13
N ARG A 51 7.47 10.66 0.21
CA ARG A 51 7.62 11.12 1.60
C ARG A 51 6.45 10.61 2.46
N ARG A 52 5.21 10.77 1.99
CA ARG A 52 4.02 10.28 2.69
C ARG A 52 4.03 8.76 2.84
N GLN A 53 4.46 8.06 1.82
CA GLN A 53 4.61 6.60 1.86
C GLN A 53 5.64 6.18 2.90
N ALA A 54 6.79 6.84 2.94
CA ALA A 54 7.84 6.56 3.91
C ALA A 54 7.39 6.86 5.35
N GLU A 55 6.66 7.95 5.56
CA GLU A 55 6.07 8.28 6.87
C GLU A 55 5.06 7.22 7.31
N PHE A 56 4.19 6.78 6.41
CA PHE A 56 3.22 5.73 6.68
C PHE A 56 3.91 4.40 7.02
N ASP A 57 4.91 4.01 6.24
CA ASP A 57 5.69 2.81 6.48
C ASP A 57 6.43 2.85 7.82
N ASP A 58 6.99 4.00 8.18
CA ASP A 58 7.71 4.18 9.46
C ASP A 58 6.75 4.09 10.66
N ILE A 59 5.59 4.71 10.57
CA ILE A 59 4.56 4.65 11.62
C ILE A 59 4.07 3.21 11.79
N THR A 60 3.70 2.56 10.69
CA THR A 60 3.14 1.20 10.73
C THR A 60 4.18 0.15 11.12
N ALA A 61 5.45 0.37 10.80
CA ALA A 61 6.55 -0.52 11.21
C ALA A 61 6.80 -0.52 12.71
N ARG A 62 6.46 0.57 13.39
CA ARG A 62 6.62 0.70 14.85
C ARG A 62 5.40 0.21 15.64
N MET A 63 4.32 -0.10 14.97
CA MET A 63 3.14 -0.65 15.62
C MET A 63 3.38 -2.10 16.04
N ASP A 64 2.96 -2.44 17.22
CA ASP A 64 2.93 -3.84 17.69
C ASP A 64 1.73 -4.59 17.13
N GLU A 65 0.69 -3.87 16.75
CA GLU A 65 -0.51 -4.41 16.13
C GLU A 65 -0.26 -4.71 14.64
N GLY A 66 -0.78 -5.83 14.18
CA GLY A 66 -0.77 -6.19 12.77
C GLY A 66 -1.79 -5.36 11.99
N LEU A 67 -1.36 -4.78 10.88
CA LEU A 67 -2.23 -4.03 9.97
C LEU A 67 -2.12 -4.63 8.58
N VAL A 68 -3.27 -5.01 8.01
CA VAL A 68 -3.35 -5.53 6.64
C VAL A 68 -4.43 -4.77 5.89
N LEU A 69 -4.12 -4.36 4.68
CA LEU A 69 -5.04 -3.69 3.77
C LEU A 69 -5.33 -4.61 2.59
N PHE A 70 -6.61 -4.81 2.29
CA PHE A 70 -7.08 -5.63 1.17
C PHE A 70 -7.82 -4.76 0.16
N SER A 71 -7.66 -5.09 -1.12
CA SER A 71 -8.54 -4.53 -2.16
C SER A 71 -9.96 -5.07 -2.03
N GLY A 72 -10.92 -4.47 -2.72
CA GLY A 72 -12.30 -4.96 -2.75
C GLY A 72 -12.46 -6.38 -3.27
N LYS A 73 -11.46 -6.90 -3.98
CA LYS A 73 -11.38 -8.29 -4.45
C LYS A 73 -10.68 -9.23 -3.49
N GLY A 74 -10.24 -8.73 -2.33
CA GLY A 74 -9.56 -9.53 -1.32
C GLY A 74 -8.07 -9.74 -1.58
N MET A 75 -7.46 -8.96 -2.47
CA MET A 75 -6.01 -9.00 -2.69
C MET A 75 -5.29 -8.16 -1.65
N ILE A 76 -4.15 -8.64 -1.17
CA ILE A 76 -3.34 -7.93 -0.18
C ILE A 76 -2.67 -6.74 -0.87
N LEU A 77 -2.98 -5.53 -0.41
CA LEU A 77 -2.36 -4.29 -0.86
C LEU A 77 -1.19 -3.88 0.02
N PHE A 78 -1.28 -4.16 1.31
CA PHE A 78 -0.28 -3.79 2.29
C PHE A 78 -0.37 -4.68 3.53
N ALA A 79 0.77 -5.01 4.12
CA ALA A 79 0.87 -5.62 5.43
C ALA A 79 2.06 -5.01 6.16
N ASN A 80 1.88 -4.57 7.40
CA ASN A 80 2.97 -4.00 8.18
C ASN A 80 3.89 -5.10 8.74
N HIS A 81 4.96 -4.69 9.41
CA HIS A 81 5.96 -5.61 9.95
C HIS A 81 5.34 -6.62 10.94
N ALA A 82 4.48 -6.17 11.84
CA ALA A 82 3.83 -7.03 12.84
C ALA A 82 2.94 -8.10 12.19
N ALA A 83 2.17 -7.73 11.17
CA ALA A 83 1.34 -8.67 10.41
C ALA A 83 2.19 -9.70 9.66
N ARG A 84 3.28 -9.27 9.05
CA ARG A 84 4.20 -10.16 8.33
C ARG A 84 4.91 -11.14 9.28
N ALA A 85 5.24 -10.71 10.48
CA ALA A 85 5.85 -11.57 11.49
C ALA A 85 4.89 -12.64 11.98
N LEU A 86 3.59 -12.32 12.06
CA LEU A 86 2.56 -13.26 12.47
C LEU A 86 2.27 -14.34 11.42
N PHE A 87 2.33 -13.98 10.15
CA PHE A 87 2.10 -14.86 9.01
C PHE A 87 3.38 -15.04 8.17
N PRO A 88 4.39 -15.79 8.71
CA PRO A 88 5.61 -16.04 7.96
C PRO A 88 5.32 -16.96 6.80
N HIS A 89 5.82 -16.69 5.71
CA HIS A 89 5.87 -17.22 4.36
C HIS A 89 5.37 -16.15 3.39
N ASP A 90 5.98 -16.02 2.25
CA ASP A 90 5.74 -15.14 1.10
C ASP A 90 4.28 -14.73 0.79
N SER A 91 3.44 -14.79 1.81
CA SER A 91 2.01 -14.55 1.78
C SER A 91 1.62 -13.07 1.74
N ALA A 92 2.61 -12.17 1.78
CA ALA A 92 2.34 -10.73 1.62
C ALA A 92 1.89 -10.36 0.20
N GLU A 93 2.00 -11.30 -0.73
CA GLU A 93 1.52 -11.17 -2.10
C GLU A 93 0.44 -12.23 -2.34
N GLY A 94 -0.73 -11.80 -2.74
CA GLY A 94 -1.83 -12.71 -3.04
C GLY A 94 -3.15 -12.29 -2.42
N SER A 95 -4.04 -13.25 -2.27
CA SER A 95 -5.35 -13.00 -1.66
C SER A 95 -5.31 -13.20 -0.14
N TYR A 96 -6.36 -12.72 0.54
CA TYR A 96 -6.52 -12.94 1.97
C TYR A 96 -6.47 -14.43 2.37
N LEU A 97 -6.85 -15.33 1.47
CA LEU A 97 -6.80 -16.78 1.69
C LEU A 97 -5.38 -17.36 1.72
N THR A 98 -4.42 -16.67 1.08
CA THR A 98 -3.00 -17.06 1.15
C THR A 98 -2.36 -16.66 2.47
N LEU A 99 -2.84 -15.58 3.09
CA LEU A 99 -2.30 -15.08 4.35
C LEU A 99 -2.63 -16.03 5.52
N CYS A 100 -3.88 -16.43 5.64
CA CYS A 100 -4.34 -17.31 6.71
C CYS A 100 -5.59 -18.09 6.26
N ARG A 101 -5.70 -19.33 6.69
CA ARG A 101 -6.83 -20.22 6.36
C ARG A 101 -7.71 -20.53 7.58
N ASP A 102 -7.54 -19.82 8.65
CA ASP A 102 -8.42 -19.97 9.82
C ASP A 102 -9.84 -19.51 9.49
N ALA A 103 -10.83 -20.27 9.93
CA ALA A 103 -12.23 -19.99 9.63
C ALA A 103 -12.73 -18.66 10.20
N ASN A 104 -12.30 -18.30 11.41
CA ASN A 104 -12.67 -17.03 12.04
C ASN A 104 -12.06 -15.84 11.31
N TYR A 105 -10.79 -15.98 10.92
CA TYR A 105 -10.10 -14.97 10.11
C TYR A 105 -10.80 -14.75 8.77
N ILE A 106 -11.09 -15.84 8.06
CA ILE A 106 -11.77 -15.78 6.75
C ILE A 106 -13.13 -15.10 6.90
N GLN A 107 -13.92 -15.47 7.89
CA GLN A 107 -15.22 -14.88 8.14
C GLN A 107 -15.15 -13.37 8.40
N VAL A 108 -14.20 -12.93 9.21
CA VAL A 108 -13.99 -11.51 9.53
C VAL A 108 -13.62 -10.71 8.29
N VAL A 109 -12.69 -11.22 7.49
CA VAL A 109 -12.26 -10.54 6.26
C VAL A 109 -13.39 -10.49 5.22
N GLU A 110 -14.10 -11.60 5.02
CA GLU A 110 -15.21 -11.66 4.05
C GLU A 110 -16.35 -10.70 4.43
N GLN A 111 -16.69 -10.59 5.71
CA GLN A 111 -17.66 -9.62 6.15
C GLN A 111 -17.23 -8.18 5.87
N ALA A 112 -15.96 -7.87 6.08
CA ALA A 112 -15.43 -6.55 5.76
C ALA A 112 -15.43 -6.28 4.25
N LEU A 113 -15.11 -7.27 3.43
CA LEU A 113 -15.20 -7.16 1.97
C LEU A 113 -16.64 -6.94 1.48
N ASP A 114 -17.62 -7.45 2.21
CA ASP A 114 -19.05 -7.21 1.97
C ASP A 114 -19.56 -5.86 2.50
N GLY A 115 -18.68 -5.03 3.02
CA GLY A 115 -19.02 -3.71 3.53
C GLY A 115 -19.47 -3.67 4.99
N LYS A 116 -19.32 -4.76 5.72
CA LYS A 116 -19.72 -4.86 7.13
C LYS A 116 -18.51 -4.87 8.03
N GLY A 117 -18.54 -4.09 9.11
CA GLY A 117 -17.54 -4.21 10.18
C GLY A 117 -17.65 -5.59 10.85
N ALA A 118 -16.52 -6.19 11.16
CA ALA A 118 -16.48 -7.53 11.75
C ALA A 118 -15.41 -7.63 12.84
N HIS A 119 -15.68 -8.48 13.80
CA HIS A 119 -14.78 -8.82 14.90
C HIS A 119 -14.65 -10.32 15.03
N GLY A 120 -13.50 -10.78 15.44
CA GLY A 120 -13.26 -12.19 15.71
C GLY A 120 -11.99 -12.38 16.52
N LYS A 121 -11.71 -13.63 16.83
CA LYS A 121 -10.50 -14.03 17.51
C LYS A 121 -9.76 -15.07 16.67
N LEU A 122 -8.45 -14.98 16.66
CA LEU A 122 -7.55 -15.93 16.04
C LEU A 122 -6.61 -16.48 17.10
N GLU A 123 -6.54 -17.79 17.20
CA GLU A 123 -5.55 -18.44 18.04
C GLU A 123 -4.42 -18.99 17.16
N ARG A 124 -3.18 -18.58 17.47
CA ARG A 124 -2.01 -18.99 16.70
C ARG A 124 -0.77 -19.03 17.57
N ASN A 125 -0.02 -20.13 17.49
CA ASN A 125 1.24 -20.31 18.24
C ASN A 125 1.09 -20.08 19.76
N GLY A 126 -0.04 -20.52 20.34
CA GLY A 126 -0.32 -20.35 21.78
C GLY A 126 -0.67 -18.92 22.19
N ARG A 127 -0.91 -18.04 21.24
CA ARG A 127 -1.32 -16.66 21.47
C ARG A 127 -2.72 -16.41 20.92
N ILE A 128 -3.43 -15.49 21.52
CA ILE A 128 -4.77 -15.09 21.14
C ILE A 128 -4.75 -13.68 20.58
N TYR A 129 -5.29 -13.52 19.38
CA TYR A 129 -5.34 -12.25 18.67
C TYR A 129 -6.79 -11.84 18.47
N GLU A 130 -7.08 -10.57 18.72
CA GLU A 130 -8.34 -9.96 18.35
C GLU A 130 -8.23 -9.43 16.92
N LEU A 131 -9.20 -9.81 16.09
CA LEU A 131 -9.32 -9.37 14.72
C LEU A 131 -10.44 -8.34 14.62
N THR A 132 -10.12 -7.17 14.08
CA THR A 132 -11.12 -6.15 13.77
C THR A 132 -10.97 -5.78 12.31
N ALA A 133 -11.99 -6.00 11.52
CA ALA A 133 -11.99 -5.64 10.12
C ALA A 133 -13.05 -4.58 9.83
N SER A 134 -12.70 -3.65 8.98
CA SER A 134 -13.55 -2.55 8.56
C SER A 134 -13.51 -2.39 7.06
N SER A 135 -14.63 -2.02 6.47
CA SER A 135 -14.69 -1.64 5.07
C SER A 135 -14.39 -0.15 4.93
N VAL A 136 -13.60 0.19 3.92
CA VAL A 136 -13.32 1.57 3.54
C VAL A 136 -13.86 1.79 2.14
N GLU A 137 -14.77 2.74 1.99
CA GLU A 137 -15.31 3.16 0.71
C GLU A 137 -14.85 4.59 0.41
N GLU A 138 -14.25 4.77 -0.74
CA GLU A 138 -13.96 6.08 -1.27
C GLU A 138 -14.66 6.22 -2.63
N ASN A 139 -15.73 7.03 -2.67
CA ASN A 139 -16.47 7.43 -3.89
C ASN A 139 -17.03 6.28 -4.74
N SER A 140 -17.80 5.36 -4.21
CA SER A 140 -18.54 4.31 -4.97
C SER A 140 -17.70 3.42 -5.91
N ALA A 141 -16.48 3.82 -6.23
CA ALA A 141 -15.62 3.17 -7.21
C ALA A 141 -14.47 2.37 -6.58
N TRP A 142 -14.15 2.61 -5.31
CA TRP A 142 -13.04 1.96 -4.65
C TRP A 142 -13.47 1.41 -3.29
N HIS A 143 -13.36 0.11 -3.18
CA HIS A 143 -13.60 -0.60 -1.92
C HIS A 143 -12.30 -1.20 -1.42
N ALA A 144 -12.06 -1.08 -0.15
CA ALA A 144 -10.95 -1.73 0.53
C ALA A 144 -11.42 -2.27 1.87
N ALA A 145 -10.74 -3.25 2.39
CA ALA A 145 -10.93 -3.75 3.75
C ALA A 145 -9.64 -3.56 4.55
N VAL A 146 -9.76 -3.10 5.77
CA VAL A 146 -8.64 -2.94 6.71
C VAL A 146 -8.82 -3.95 7.82
N LEU A 147 -7.77 -4.72 8.09
CA LEU A 147 -7.72 -5.69 9.19
C LEU A 147 -6.70 -5.24 10.22
N LEU A 148 -7.15 -5.08 11.45
CA LEU A 148 -6.30 -4.82 12.61
C LEU A 148 -6.20 -6.09 13.46
N ILE A 149 -4.99 -6.47 13.83
CA ILE A 149 -4.68 -7.68 14.59
C ILE A 149 -3.98 -7.28 15.87
N VAL A 150 -4.62 -7.52 17.00
CA VAL A 150 -4.11 -7.12 18.33
C VAL A 150 -3.88 -8.37 19.17
N ASP A 151 -2.67 -8.52 19.71
CA ASP A 151 -2.36 -9.59 20.66
C ASP A 151 -3.07 -9.30 22.00
N ILE A 152 -4.02 -10.13 22.37
CA ILE A 152 -4.80 -10.01 23.59
C ILE A 152 -4.51 -11.15 24.57
N THR A 153 -3.41 -11.88 24.38
CA THR A 153 -3.09 -13.09 25.15
C THR A 153 -3.07 -12.83 26.65
N GLU A 154 -2.37 -11.77 27.08
CA GLU A 154 -2.28 -11.45 28.50
C GLU A 154 -3.62 -11.01 29.09
N ARG A 155 -4.38 -10.23 28.34
CA ARG A 155 -5.72 -9.79 28.75
C ARG A 155 -6.67 -10.99 28.91
N GLU A 156 -6.65 -11.92 27.98
CA GLU A 156 -7.48 -13.14 28.02
C GLU A 156 -7.05 -14.06 29.17
N ARG A 157 -5.74 -14.21 29.42
CA ARG A 157 -5.24 -15.00 30.55
C ARG A 157 -5.63 -14.40 31.88
N ALA A 158 -5.51 -13.09 32.04
CA ALA A 158 -5.93 -12.39 33.25
C ALA A 158 -7.43 -12.52 33.47
N GLU A 159 -8.24 -12.42 32.42
CA GLU A 159 -9.70 -12.60 32.50
C GLU A 159 -10.08 -14.03 32.89
N GLN A 160 -9.41 -15.03 32.33
CA GLN A 160 -9.60 -16.43 32.73
C GLN A 160 -9.25 -16.67 34.18
N GLN A 161 -8.11 -16.16 34.65
CA GLN A 161 -7.72 -16.27 36.06
C GLN A 161 -8.74 -15.61 37.00
N ARG A 162 -9.26 -14.46 36.62
CA ARG A 162 -10.29 -13.76 37.37
C ARG A 162 -11.58 -14.59 37.45
N GLN A 163 -12.02 -15.18 36.34
CA GLN A 163 -13.20 -16.04 36.27
C GLN A 163 -13.02 -17.32 37.10
N GLU A 164 -11.88 -17.98 37.02
CA GLU A 164 -11.54 -19.17 37.80
C GLU A 164 -11.52 -18.84 39.31
N PHE A 165 -10.92 -17.71 39.67
CA PHE A 165 -10.90 -17.26 41.06
C PHE A 165 -12.31 -16.98 41.60
N THR A 166 -13.17 -16.37 40.80
CA THR A 166 -14.57 -16.07 41.17
C THR A 166 -15.41 -17.35 41.24
N ALA A 167 -15.17 -18.33 40.38
CA ALA A 167 -15.89 -19.60 40.35
C ALA A 167 -15.52 -20.54 41.54
N ASN A 168 -14.30 -20.41 42.09
CA ASN A 168 -13.78 -21.20 43.21
C ASN A 168 -14.11 -20.61 44.58
N VAL A 169 -14.77 -19.48 44.63
CA VAL A 169 -15.30 -18.86 45.83
C VAL A 169 -16.81 -19.12 45.94
#